data_05d60063e079f18b76b0127099cf2df5
#
_entry.id   05d60063e079f18b76b0127099cf2df5
#
_cell.length_a   1.000
_cell.length_b   1.000
_cell.length_c   1.000
_cell.angle_alpha   90.00
_cell.angle_beta   90.00
_cell.angle_gamma   90.00
#
_symmetry.space_group_name_H-M   'P 1'
#
loop_
_entity.id
_entity.type
_entity.pdbx_description
1 polymer ?
#
loop_
_entity_poly.entity_id
_entity_poly.type
_entity_poly.pdbx_seq_one_letter_code
_entity_poly.pdbx_strand_id
1 'polypeptide(L)'
;TRLTERFPDILFESCASGGARFDPGMLYFAPQTWTSDDTDAAEREKIQYGTSFVYPIVSMGSHVSAVPNHQLHRTTPLSTRANVAYFGTFGYELDLNLLSAKEIEEVKAQVEFMKEHRDLIQVEGDFYRILSPFEGNDTAWMVVSRDKKQAVAGYYERLNKVNASWMRLRFKGLDEDQLYKVKWEDKCLKAYGNELMYAGIPVDRDYCNKTNGDFHSVLYTIEAEG
;
A
#
# COMPACT_ATOMS: atom_id res chain seq x y z
N THR A 1 -20.90 14.36 -18.18
CA THR A 1 -21.81 15.48 -17.90
C THR A 1 -23.25 15.01 -17.64
N ARG A 2 -23.98 14.52 -18.65
CA ARG A 2 -25.41 14.17 -18.49
C ARG A 2 -25.73 13.20 -17.35
N LEU A 3 -24.88 12.19 -17.10
CA LEU A 3 -25.07 11.24 -16.00
C LEU A 3 -24.76 11.89 -14.64
N THR A 4 -23.65 12.56 -14.51
CA THR A 4 -23.25 13.21 -13.26
C THR A 4 -24.15 14.37 -12.87
N GLU A 5 -24.71 15.11 -13.86
CA GLU A 5 -25.73 16.13 -13.62
C GLU A 5 -27.06 15.56 -13.17
N ARG A 6 -27.44 14.40 -13.72
CA ARG A 6 -28.70 13.75 -13.37
C ARG A 6 -28.64 12.98 -12.05
N PHE A 7 -27.47 12.49 -11.68
CA PHE A 7 -27.23 11.68 -10.49
C PHE A 7 -26.06 12.22 -9.69
N PRO A 8 -26.18 13.41 -9.08
CA PRO A 8 -25.08 14.10 -8.41
C PRO A 8 -24.57 13.37 -7.16
N ASP A 9 -25.43 12.53 -6.56
CA ASP A 9 -25.09 11.79 -5.34
C ASP A 9 -24.45 10.41 -5.63
N ILE A 10 -24.24 10.06 -6.91
CA ILE A 10 -23.57 8.82 -7.31
C ILE A 10 -22.13 9.10 -7.67
N LEU A 11 -21.20 8.43 -6.99
CA LEU A 11 -19.79 8.41 -7.38
C LEU A 11 -19.58 7.39 -8.50
N PHE A 12 -19.02 7.87 -9.61
CA PHE A 12 -18.72 7.03 -10.76
C PHE A 12 -17.24 6.63 -10.73
N GLU A 13 -16.98 5.37 -11.05
CA GLU A 13 -15.64 4.87 -11.34
C GLU A 13 -15.46 4.76 -12.85
N SER A 14 -14.30 5.18 -13.34
CA SER A 14 -13.91 4.99 -14.74
C SER A 14 -13.16 3.67 -14.90
N CYS A 15 -13.56 2.91 -15.94
CA CYS A 15 -12.83 1.72 -16.36
C CYS A 15 -12.94 1.58 -17.87
N ALA A 16 -11.86 1.22 -18.50
CA ALA A 16 -11.83 0.93 -19.95
C ALA A 16 -10.77 -0.11 -20.24
N SER A 17 -11.03 -1.37 -19.91
CA SER A 17 -10.06 -2.47 -19.96
C SER A 17 -8.79 -2.12 -19.17
N GLY A 18 -8.94 -1.87 -17.89
CA GLY A 18 -7.91 -1.27 -17.04
C GLY A 18 -7.73 0.24 -17.35
N GLY A 19 -6.55 0.78 -17.16
CA GLY A 19 -6.28 2.21 -17.23
C GLY A 19 -6.34 2.89 -18.60
N ALA A 20 -6.92 2.30 -19.62
CA ALA A 20 -6.87 2.80 -21.00
C ALA A 20 -7.48 4.20 -21.22
N ARG A 21 -8.35 4.65 -20.32
CA ARG A 21 -8.94 6.01 -20.33
C ARG A 21 -8.68 6.77 -19.01
N PHE A 22 -7.56 6.53 -18.40
CA PHE A 22 -7.19 7.26 -17.19
C PHE A 22 -6.54 8.60 -17.59
N ASP A 23 -7.32 9.66 -17.55
CA ASP A 23 -6.88 11.01 -17.87
C ASP A 23 -7.58 12.04 -16.95
N PRO A 24 -7.02 13.27 -16.82
CA PRO A 24 -7.59 14.30 -15.94
C PRO A 24 -9.02 14.74 -16.31
N GLY A 25 -9.38 14.65 -17.60
CA GLY A 25 -10.73 14.96 -18.05
C GLY A 25 -11.74 13.94 -17.54
N MET A 26 -11.36 12.66 -17.50
CA MET A 26 -12.20 11.60 -16.93
C MET A 26 -12.31 11.71 -15.41
N LEU A 27 -11.25 12.12 -14.71
CA LEU A 27 -11.27 12.30 -13.25
C LEU A 27 -12.26 13.40 -12.81
N TYR A 28 -12.56 14.36 -13.66
CA TYR A 28 -13.61 15.35 -13.38
C TYR A 28 -15.00 14.73 -13.23
N PHE A 29 -15.28 13.65 -13.95
CA PHE A 29 -16.57 12.95 -13.94
C PHE A 29 -16.58 11.68 -13.07
N ALA A 30 -15.43 11.04 -12.95
CA ALA A 30 -15.23 9.79 -12.22
C ALA A 30 -13.94 9.92 -11.40
N PRO A 31 -14.02 10.26 -10.12
CA PRO A 31 -12.86 10.61 -9.29
C PRO A 31 -11.93 9.42 -9.01
N GLN A 32 -12.36 8.23 -9.40
CA GLN A 32 -11.61 6.98 -9.26
C GLN A 32 -11.58 6.23 -10.59
N THR A 33 -10.46 5.57 -10.86
CA THR A 33 -10.26 4.73 -12.04
C THR A 33 -9.72 3.37 -11.65
N TRP A 34 -10.23 2.32 -12.30
CA TRP A 34 -9.59 1.01 -12.30
C TRP A 34 -8.36 1.04 -13.20
N THR A 35 -7.17 1.04 -12.61
CA THR A 35 -5.92 1.34 -13.30
C THR A 35 -5.36 0.20 -14.13
N SER A 36 -5.74 -1.04 -13.82
CA SER A 36 -5.30 -2.23 -14.55
C SER A 36 -6.16 -3.44 -14.18
N ASP A 37 -6.46 -4.29 -15.16
CA ASP A 37 -7.08 -5.59 -14.95
C ASP A 37 -6.12 -6.63 -14.37
N ASP A 38 -4.82 -6.30 -14.27
CA ASP A 38 -3.86 -7.12 -13.53
C ASP A 38 -4.01 -6.85 -12.03
N THR A 39 -4.60 -7.81 -11.34
CA THR A 39 -4.94 -7.75 -9.91
C THR A 39 -3.90 -8.42 -9.02
N ASP A 40 -2.83 -8.95 -9.61
CA ASP A 40 -1.73 -9.56 -8.84
C ASP A 40 -0.99 -8.53 -7.97
N ALA A 41 -0.86 -8.80 -6.68
CA ALA A 41 -0.28 -7.82 -5.74
C ALA A 41 1.15 -7.41 -6.11
N ALA A 42 1.99 -8.33 -6.59
CA ALA A 42 3.36 -8.01 -6.96
C ALA A 42 3.45 -7.18 -8.27
N GLU A 43 2.50 -7.34 -9.20
CA GLU A 43 2.41 -6.45 -10.36
C GLU A 43 1.75 -5.11 -9.99
N ARG A 44 0.80 -5.10 -9.04
CA ARG A 44 0.19 -3.87 -8.52
C ARG A 44 1.22 -2.94 -7.87
N GLU A 45 2.31 -3.46 -7.32
CA GLU A 45 3.43 -2.62 -6.86
C GLU A 45 3.95 -1.71 -7.99
N LYS A 46 4.15 -2.25 -9.20
CA LYS A 46 4.60 -1.46 -10.37
C LYS A 46 3.52 -0.52 -10.88
N ILE A 47 2.28 -1.04 -10.97
CA ILE A 47 1.13 -0.28 -11.49
C ILE A 47 0.85 0.93 -10.62
N GLN A 48 0.74 0.74 -9.31
CA GLN A 48 0.44 1.83 -8.37
C GLN A 48 1.61 2.82 -8.25
N TYR A 49 2.85 2.31 -8.16
CA TYR A 49 4.04 3.15 -8.14
C TYR A 49 4.15 4.01 -9.40
N GLY A 50 4.02 3.40 -10.60
CA GLY A 50 4.09 4.10 -11.87
C GLY A 50 2.98 5.13 -12.02
N THR A 51 1.74 4.76 -11.74
CA THR A 51 0.58 5.67 -11.82
C THR A 51 0.71 6.86 -10.87
N SER A 52 1.29 6.65 -9.70
CA SER A 52 1.48 7.71 -8.70
C SER A 52 2.40 8.85 -9.12
N PHE A 53 3.18 8.71 -10.21
CA PHE A 53 3.96 9.83 -10.76
C PHE A 53 3.08 10.90 -11.41
N VAL A 54 1.89 10.53 -11.84
CA VAL A 54 0.99 11.41 -12.61
C VAL A 54 -0.29 11.70 -11.84
N TYR A 55 -0.79 10.74 -11.08
CA TYR A 55 -2.09 10.82 -10.40
C TYR A 55 -1.98 10.55 -8.91
N PRO A 56 -2.81 11.19 -8.07
CA PRO A 56 -2.85 10.90 -6.63
C PRO A 56 -3.35 9.47 -6.38
N ILE A 57 -2.84 8.85 -5.34
CA ILE A 57 -3.17 7.44 -5.02
C ILE A 57 -4.68 7.24 -4.76
N VAL A 58 -5.39 8.24 -4.24
CA VAL A 58 -6.84 8.18 -4.01
C VAL A 58 -7.65 8.01 -5.30
N SER A 59 -7.09 8.35 -6.46
CA SER A 59 -7.76 8.16 -7.75
C SER A 59 -7.60 6.75 -8.35
N MET A 60 -6.82 5.89 -7.70
CA MET A 60 -6.53 4.53 -8.15
C MET A 60 -7.34 3.49 -7.38
N GLY A 61 -8.18 2.73 -8.05
CA GLY A 61 -8.77 1.51 -7.48
C GLY A 61 -7.68 0.52 -7.10
N SER A 62 -7.72 0.01 -5.87
CA SER A 62 -6.74 -0.93 -5.35
C SER A 62 -7.42 -1.98 -4.48
N HIS A 63 -7.39 -3.24 -4.95
CA HIS A 63 -8.18 -4.31 -4.34
C HIS A 63 -7.33 -5.47 -3.85
N VAL A 64 -7.80 -6.08 -2.77
CA VAL A 64 -7.36 -7.40 -2.31
C VAL A 64 -8.03 -8.45 -3.18
N SER A 65 -7.31 -9.02 -4.12
CA SER A 65 -7.86 -9.95 -5.12
C SER A 65 -7.79 -11.39 -4.68
N ALA A 66 -8.56 -12.25 -5.38
CA ALA A 66 -8.51 -13.69 -5.21
C ALA A 66 -7.14 -14.28 -5.59
N VAL A 67 -6.77 -15.38 -4.96
CA VAL A 67 -5.62 -16.21 -5.32
C VAL A 67 -6.05 -17.67 -5.51
N PRO A 68 -5.39 -18.42 -6.41
CA PRO A 68 -4.35 -17.98 -7.36
C PRO A 68 -4.86 -16.89 -8.30
N ASN A 69 -4.01 -15.91 -8.64
CA ASN A 69 -4.36 -14.86 -9.61
C ASN A 69 -4.79 -15.50 -10.94
N HIS A 70 -5.87 -15.01 -11.51
CA HIS A 70 -6.48 -15.65 -12.69
C HIS A 70 -5.65 -15.50 -13.97
N GLN A 71 -4.74 -14.53 -14.04
CA GLN A 71 -3.87 -14.31 -15.21
C GLN A 71 -2.48 -14.93 -15.02
N LEU A 72 -1.87 -14.76 -13.86
CA LEU A 72 -0.49 -15.15 -13.58
C LEU A 72 -0.38 -16.45 -12.79
N HIS A 73 -1.49 -16.98 -12.29
CA HIS A 73 -1.55 -18.18 -11.43
C HIS A 73 -0.67 -18.10 -10.17
N ARG A 74 -0.30 -16.88 -9.78
CA ARG A 74 0.50 -16.59 -8.58
C ARG A 74 -0.38 -16.58 -7.34
N THR A 75 0.16 -17.10 -6.25
CA THR A 75 -0.45 -17.02 -4.91
C THR A 75 0.41 -16.13 -4.04
N THR A 76 -0.14 -15.01 -3.58
CA THR A 76 0.50 -14.07 -2.67
C THR A 76 -0.21 -14.09 -1.32
N PRO A 77 0.50 -13.86 -0.20
CA PRO A 77 -0.11 -13.80 1.12
C PRO A 77 -1.26 -12.78 1.19
N LEU A 78 -2.29 -13.07 1.98
CA LEU A 78 -3.43 -12.17 2.18
C LEU A 78 -2.97 -10.83 2.77
N SER A 79 -2.03 -10.85 3.71
CA SER A 79 -1.39 -9.67 4.27
C SER A 79 -0.70 -8.80 3.21
N THR A 80 0.06 -9.40 2.30
CA THR A 80 0.75 -8.65 1.23
C THR A 80 -0.24 -8.02 0.26
N ARG A 81 -1.31 -8.74 -0.10
CA ARG A 81 -2.39 -8.20 -0.95
C ARG A 81 -3.02 -6.97 -0.31
N ALA A 82 -3.30 -7.02 0.99
CA ALA A 82 -3.86 -5.88 1.72
C ALA A 82 -2.85 -4.74 1.86
N ASN A 83 -1.60 -5.03 2.21
CA ASN A 83 -0.57 -4.02 2.38
C ASN A 83 -0.31 -3.20 1.10
N VAL A 84 -0.43 -3.83 -0.07
CA VAL A 84 -0.39 -3.12 -1.36
C VAL A 84 -1.68 -2.32 -1.58
N ALA A 85 -2.83 -2.93 -1.30
CA ALA A 85 -4.14 -2.33 -1.57
C ALA A 85 -4.45 -1.09 -0.70
N TYR A 86 -3.87 -0.97 0.50
CA TYR A 86 -4.08 0.21 1.35
C TYR A 86 -3.68 1.53 0.67
N PHE A 87 -2.70 1.51 -0.22
CA PHE A 87 -2.21 2.71 -0.91
C PHE A 87 -2.96 2.99 -2.22
N GLY A 88 -4.27 3.10 -2.11
CA GLY A 88 -5.23 3.39 -3.17
C GLY A 88 -6.65 3.44 -2.61
N THR A 89 -7.66 3.42 -3.47
CA THR A 89 -9.05 3.25 -3.04
C THR A 89 -9.28 1.77 -2.75
N PHE A 90 -9.21 1.45 -1.48
CA PHE A 90 -9.18 0.09 -0.95
C PHE A 90 -10.50 -0.65 -1.13
N GLY A 91 -10.42 -1.91 -1.55
CA GLY A 91 -11.56 -2.82 -1.66
C GLY A 91 -11.15 -4.29 -1.74
N TYR A 92 -12.14 -5.16 -1.82
CA TYR A 92 -11.96 -6.60 -2.00
C TYR A 92 -12.56 -7.05 -3.32
N GLU A 93 -11.82 -7.87 -4.06
CA GLU A 93 -12.22 -8.49 -5.32
C GLU A 93 -11.98 -10.00 -5.23
N LEU A 94 -12.77 -10.64 -4.36
CA LEU A 94 -12.71 -12.07 -4.08
C LEU A 94 -14.03 -12.57 -3.48
N ASP A 95 -14.26 -13.88 -3.55
CA ASP A 95 -15.38 -14.53 -2.88
C ASP A 95 -15.03 -14.82 -1.42
N LEU A 96 -15.66 -14.07 -0.50
CA LEU A 96 -15.45 -14.23 0.94
C LEU A 96 -15.88 -15.62 1.47
N ASN A 97 -16.75 -16.34 0.76
CA ASN A 97 -17.18 -17.68 1.17
C ASN A 97 -16.09 -18.73 0.99
N LEU A 98 -15.05 -18.43 0.20
CA LEU A 98 -13.91 -19.32 -0.01
C LEU A 98 -12.80 -19.15 1.02
N LEU A 99 -12.89 -18.12 1.86
CA LEU A 99 -11.89 -17.84 2.88
C LEU A 99 -12.08 -18.74 4.12
N SER A 100 -10.98 -19.15 4.70
CA SER A 100 -10.96 -19.82 5.99
C SER A 100 -11.40 -18.86 7.12
N ALA A 101 -11.81 -19.41 8.26
CA ALA A 101 -12.16 -18.59 9.42
C ALA A 101 -11.01 -17.67 9.88
N LYS A 102 -9.75 -18.12 9.75
CA LYS A 102 -8.58 -17.30 10.06
C LYS A 102 -8.43 -16.12 9.10
N GLU A 103 -8.61 -16.36 7.81
CA GLU A 103 -8.55 -15.30 6.79
C GLU A 103 -9.70 -14.29 6.95
N ILE A 104 -10.89 -14.73 7.36
CA ILE A 104 -12.00 -13.81 7.68
C ILE A 104 -11.64 -12.89 8.84
N GLU A 105 -11.00 -13.40 9.90
CA GLU A 105 -10.54 -12.53 11.01
C GLU A 105 -9.44 -11.57 10.54
N GLU A 106 -8.55 -11.99 9.66
CA GLU A 106 -7.54 -11.12 9.06
C GLU A 106 -8.20 -10.03 8.21
N VAL A 107 -9.20 -10.36 7.38
CA VAL A 107 -9.98 -9.39 6.60
C VAL A 107 -10.65 -8.35 7.50
N LYS A 108 -11.22 -8.75 8.63
CA LYS A 108 -11.81 -7.81 9.60
C LYS A 108 -10.77 -6.82 10.12
N ALA A 109 -9.60 -7.32 10.52
CA ALA A 109 -8.50 -6.47 10.98
C ALA A 109 -8.02 -5.51 9.90
N GLN A 110 -7.92 -5.98 8.64
CA GLN A 110 -7.55 -5.16 7.49
C GLN A 110 -8.57 -4.04 7.23
N VAL A 111 -9.85 -4.33 7.34
CA VAL A 111 -10.92 -3.32 7.18
C VAL A 111 -10.88 -2.28 8.30
N GLU A 112 -10.67 -2.70 9.56
CA GLU A 112 -10.55 -1.76 10.68
C GLU A 112 -9.30 -0.89 10.52
N PHE A 113 -8.15 -1.46 10.14
CA PHE A 113 -6.94 -0.70 9.83
C PHE A 113 -7.20 0.39 8.77
N MET A 114 -7.88 0.01 7.67
CA MET A 114 -8.19 0.98 6.62
C MET A 114 -9.16 2.06 7.08
N LYS A 115 -10.16 1.74 7.90
CA LYS A 115 -11.08 2.74 8.47
C LYS A 115 -10.34 3.75 9.36
N GLU A 116 -9.41 3.27 10.18
CA GLU A 116 -8.61 4.10 11.08
C GLU A 116 -7.67 5.04 10.32
N HIS A 117 -7.05 4.56 9.24
CA HIS A 117 -6.02 5.31 8.52
C HIS A 117 -6.49 5.93 7.20
N ARG A 118 -7.79 5.83 6.87
CA ARG A 118 -8.33 6.31 5.59
C ARG A 118 -8.03 7.78 5.33
N ASP A 119 -8.29 8.62 6.30
CA ASP A 119 -8.12 10.06 6.15
C ASP A 119 -6.66 10.41 5.90
N LEU A 120 -5.75 9.80 6.65
CA LEU A 120 -4.32 9.92 6.42
C LEU A 120 -3.93 9.48 5.00
N ILE A 121 -4.35 8.29 4.59
CA ILE A 121 -3.87 7.69 3.33
C ILE A 121 -4.51 8.35 2.10
N GLN A 122 -5.79 8.68 2.16
CA GLN A 122 -6.54 9.11 0.97
C GLN A 122 -6.81 10.60 0.89
N VAL A 123 -6.76 11.34 2.01
CA VAL A 123 -7.22 12.74 2.05
C VAL A 123 -6.11 13.70 2.47
N GLU A 124 -5.45 13.44 3.59
CA GLU A 124 -4.60 14.43 4.27
C GLU A 124 -3.11 14.21 4.05
N GLY A 125 -2.69 13.02 3.65
CA GLY A 125 -1.28 12.66 3.61
C GLY A 125 -0.60 12.92 2.27
N ASP A 126 0.69 13.20 2.36
CA ASP A 126 1.58 13.29 1.20
C ASP A 126 2.22 11.92 0.93
N PHE A 127 2.18 11.47 -0.33
CA PHE A 127 2.72 10.17 -0.75
C PHE A 127 4.20 10.27 -1.14
N TYR A 128 5.03 9.46 -0.51
CA TYR A 128 6.46 9.37 -0.75
C TYR A 128 6.85 8.01 -1.31
N ARG A 129 7.55 7.98 -2.45
CA ARG A 129 8.19 6.80 -3.02
C ARG A 129 9.57 6.64 -2.39
N ILE A 130 9.86 5.45 -1.86
CA ILE A 130 11.12 5.16 -1.17
C ILE A 130 12.01 4.26 -2.02
N LEU A 131 11.48 3.11 -2.42
CA LEU A 131 12.19 2.13 -3.26
C LEU A 131 11.36 1.83 -4.50
N SER A 132 12.00 1.85 -5.66
CA SER A 132 11.34 1.65 -6.95
C SER A 132 11.23 0.17 -7.29
N PRO A 133 10.02 -0.33 -7.63
CA PRO A 133 9.84 -1.71 -8.11
C PRO A 133 10.47 -1.96 -9.49
N PHE A 134 10.93 -0.91 -10.17
CA PHE A 134 11.59 -1.00 -11.47
C PHE A 134 13.12 -1.13 -11.35
N GLU A 135 13.69 -0.86 -10.18
CA GLU A 135 15.14 -0.86 -9.96
C GLU A 135 15.64 -2.09 -9.20
N GLY A 136 14.73 -2.87 -8.60
CA GLY A 136 15.16 -4.01 -7.79
C GLY A 136 14.06 -4.97 -7.40
N ASN A 137 14.38 -5.77 -6.40
CA ASN A 137 13.49 -6.77 -5.82
C ASN A 137 12.57 -6.20 -4.72
N ASP A 138 12.96 -5.06 -4.19
CA ASP A 138 12.33 -4.45 -3.04
C ASP A 138 11.57 -3.18 -3.48
N THR A 139 10.35 -3.04 -2.99
CA THR A 139 9.52 -1.85 -3.19
C THR A 139 9.21 -1.22 -1.85
N ALA A 140 9.16 0.10 -1.77
CA ALA A 140 8.65 0.77 -0.59
C ALA A 140 8.08 2.15 -0.91
N TRP A 141 7.04 2.51 -0.20
CA TRP A 141 6.40 3.81 -0.23
C TRP A 141 5.77 4.13 1.12
N MET A 142 5.37 5.37 1.31
CA MET A 142 4.69 5.79 2.53
C MET A 142 3.78 6.99 2.29
N VAL A 143 2.86 7.19 3.21
CA VAL A 143 2.06 8.40 3.32
C VAL A 143 2.36 9.05 4.67
N VAL A 144 2.57 10.36 4.68
CA VAL A 144 2.84 11.15 5.88
C VAL A 144 1.80 12.24 5.99
N SER A 145 1.21 12.44 7.16
CA SER A 145 0.28 13.55 7.41
C SER A 145 0.97 14.90 7.20
N ARG A 146 0.23 15.92 6.76
CA ARG A 146 0.79 17.26 6.53
C ARG A 146 1.39 17.88 7.78
N ASP A 147 0.86 17.58 8.94
CA ASP A 147 1.41 18.02 10.23
C ASP A 147 2.57 17.14 10.72
N LYS A 148 2.94 16.11 9.94
CA LYS A 148 4.03 15.15 10.18
C LYS A 148 3.88 14.32 11.47
N LYS A 149 2.69 14.25 12.04
CA LYS A 149 2.46 13.51 13.28
C LYS A 149 2.17 12.04 13.07
N GLN A 150 1.69 11.66 11.90
CA GLN A 150 1.33 10.29 11.57
C GLN A 150 1.87 9.90 10.20
N ALA A 151 2.26 8.64 10.07
CA ALA A 151 2.59 8.07 8.77
C ALA A 151 2.30 6.57 8.74
N VAL A 152 2.04 6.09 7.53
CA VAL A 152 1.95 4.64 7.22
C VAL A 152 2.91 4.35 6.09
N ALA A 153 3.75 3.31 6.25
CA ALA A 153 4.70 2.88 5.22
C ALA A 153 4.54 1.39 4.91
N GLY A 154 4.63 1.05 3.63
CA GLY A 154 4.68 -0.32 3.13
C GLY A 154 6.06 -0.65 2.59
N TYR A 155 6.58 -1.81 2.96
CA TYR A 155 7.76 -2.43 2.38
C TYR A 155 7.39 -3.78 1.81
N TYR A 156 7.89 -4.10 0.62
CA TYR A 156 7.57 -5.32 -0.13
C TYR A 156 8.84 -5.94 -0.69
N GLU A 157 9.02 -7.23 -0.46
CA GLU A 157 10.08 -8.04 -1.05
C GLU A 157 9.44 -9.09 -1.97
N ARG A 158 9.75 -9.06 -3.27
CA ARG A 158 9.14 -9.98 -4.25
C ARG A 158 9.64 -11.40 -4.11
N LEU A 159 10.94 -11.57 -4.16
CA LEU A 159 11.58 -12.87 -4.12
C LEU A 159 12.51 -12.95 -2.93
N ASN A 160 12.35 -13.95 -2.12
CA ASN A 160 13.29 -14.24 -1.04
C ASN A 160 14.64 -14.67 -1.64
N LYS A 161 15.73 -14.06 -1.15
CA LYS A 161 17.08 -14.29 -1.67
C LYS A 161 17.94 -15.06 -0.66
N VAL A 162 18.68 -16.03 -1.17
CA VAL A 162 19.72 -16.69 -0.37
C VAL A 162 20.80 -15.67 -0.04
N ASN A 163 21.18 -15.60 1.23
CA ASN A 163 22.20 -14.68 1.74
C ASN A 163 21.96 -13.21 1.34
N ALA A 164 20.70 -12.76 1.40
CA ALA A 164 20.39 -11.37 1.13
C ALA A 164 21.15 -10.45 2.09
N SER A 165 21.64 -9.33 1.57
CA SER A 165 22.36 -8.33 2.37
C SER A 165 21.43 -7.68 3.40
N TRP A 166 22.01 -7.22 4.50
CA TRP A 166 21.31 -6.38 5.46
C TRP A 166 20.79 -5.13 4.75
N MET A 167 19.51 -4.87 4.91
CA MET A 167 18.86 -3.69 4.36
C MET A 167 18.33 -2.81 5.47
N ARG A 168 18.39 -1.50 5.26
CA ARG A 168 17.76 -0.51 6.14
C ARG A 168 16.75 0.29 5.34
N LEU A 169 15.51 0.31 5.81
CA LEU A 169 14.46 1.14 5.24
C LEU A 169 14.60 2.55 5.80
N ARG A 170 14.82 3.52 4.90
CA ARG A 170 14.89 4.94 5.24
C ARG A 170 13.58 5.59 4.88
N PHE A 171 12.90 6.12 5.88
CA PHE A 171 11.64 6.82 5.70
C PHE A 171 11.85 8.20 5.06
N LYS A 172 10.75 8.85 4.67
CA LYS A 172 10.78 10.18 4.05
C LYS A 172 9.69 11.07 4.64
N GLY A 173 9.88 12.38 4.59
CA GLY A 173 8.84 13.37 4.88
C GLY A 173 8.54 13.58 6.36
N LEU A 174 9.25 12.91 7.28
CA LEU A 174 9.10 13.10 8.71
C LEU A 174 9.73 14.43 9.18
N ASP A 175 9.41 14.86 10.39
CA ASP A 175 10.10 15.98 11.02
C ASP A 175 11.38 15.47 11.68
N GLU A 176 12.52 16.12 11.41
CA GLU A 176 13.85 15.66 11.84
C GLU A 176 14.00 15.63 13.36
N ASP A 177 13.39 16.60 14.04
CA ASP A 177 13.55 16.83 15.47
C ASP A 177 12.42 16.18 16.30
N GLN A 178 11.41 15.60 15.64
CA GLN A 178 10.31 14.93 16.31
C GLN A 178 10.69 13.50 16.67
N LEU A 179 10.40 13.11 17.91
CA LEU A 179 10.47 11.71 18.35
C LEU A 179 9.23 10.95 17.87
N TYR A 180 9.44 9.82 17.20
CA TYR A 180 8.39 8.96 16.70
C TYR A 180 8.41 7.59 17.33
N LYS A 181 7.23 7.02 17.49
CA LYS A 181 7.00 5.62 17.77
C LYS A 181 6.67 4.90 16.47
N VAL A 182 7.50 3.95 16.08
CA VAL A 182 7.31 3.10 14.90
C VAL A 182 6.88 1.72 15.35
N LYS A 183 5.78 1.23 14.81
CA LYS A 183 5.25 -0.11 15.09
C LYS A 183 5.16 -0.92 13.80
N TRP A 184 5.51 -2.18 13.85
CA TRP A 184 5.30 -3.17 12.78
C TRP A 184 5.23 -4.57 13.40
N GLU A 185 4.29 -5.39 12.92
CA GLU A 185 4.03 -6.72 13.51
C GLU A 185 3.88 -6.64 15.03
N ASP A 186 4.68 -7.39 15.79
CA ASP A 186 4.74 -7.38 17.25
C ASP A 186 5.85 -6.46 17.81
N LYS A 187 6.51 -5.67 16.94
CA LYS A 187 7.67 -4.85 17.27
C LYS A 187 7.33 -3.37 17.41
N CYS A 188 8.14 -2.70 18.20
CA CYS A 188 8.03 -1.27 18.42
C CYS A 188 9.43 -0.67 18.64
N LEU A 189 9.66 0.49 18.05
CA LEU A 189 10.89 1.28 18.19
C LEU A 189 10.54 2.76 18.40
N LYS A 190 11.33 3.46 19.20
CA LYS A 190 11.29 4.93 19.27
C LYS A 190 12.58 5.49 18.69
N ALA A 191 12.47 6.45 17.79
CA ALA A 191 13.60 7.13 17.17
C ALA A 191 13.19 8.51 16.69
N TYR A 192 14.15 9.42 16.58
CA TYR A 192 13.92 10.73 15.99
C TYR A 192 13.74 10.62 14.47
N GLY A 193 13.05 11.59 13.88
CA GLY A 193 12.78 11.61 12.44
C GLY A 193 14.06 11.62 11.61
N ASN A 194 15.12 12.32 12.03
CA ASN A 194 16.41 12.28 11.38
C ASN A 194 17.05 10.87 11.39
N GLU A 195 16.97 10.14 12.49
CA GLU A 195 17.44 8.75 12.57
C GLU A 195 16.66 7.85 11.62
N LEU A 196 15.33 8.00 11.56
CA LEU A 196 14.45 7.24 10.68
C LEU A 196 14.68 7.53 9.21
N MET A 197 14.98 8.79 8.85
CA MET A 197 15.20 9.20 7.47
C MET A 197 16.62 8.95 6.97
N TYR A 198 17.64 9.15 7.79
CA TYR A 198 19.03 9.06 7.34
C TYR A 198 19.70 7.72 7.66
N ALA A 199 19.51 7.19 8.85
CA ALA A 199 20.00 5.87 9.23
C ALA A 199 19.01 4.76 8.84
N GLY A 200 17.70 5.02 8.94
CA GLY A 200 16.64 4.06 8.69
C GLY A 200 16.57 2.97 9.77
N ILE A 201 15.62 2.05 9.62
CA ILE A 201 15.49 0.88 10.49
C ILE A 201 15.85 -0.40 9.73
N PRO A 202 16.41 -1.42 10.39
CA PRO A 202 16.66 -2.70 9.74
C PRO A 202 15.36 -3.28 9.23
N VAL A 203 15.33 -3.72 7.97
CA VAL A 203 14.25 -4.56 7.47
C VAL A 203 14.46 -5.93 8.06
N ASP A 204 13.46 -6.38 8.79
CA ASP A 204 13.53 -7.67 9.46
C ASP A 204 13.30 -8.79 8.44
N ARG A 205 14.38 -9.45 8.11
CA ARG A 205 14.36 -10.65 7.30
C ARG A 205 14.66 -11.79 8.26
N ASP A 206 13.63 -12.54 8.62
CA ASP A 206 13.80 -13.69 9.51
C ASP A 206 14.45 -14.86 8.77
N TYR A 207 15.76 -14.78 8.65
CA TYR A 207 16.55 -15.88 8.06
C TYR A 207 16.51 -17.18 8.86
N CYS A 208 16.17 -17.09 10.15
CA CYS A 208 16.25 -18.23 11.05
C CYS A 208 14.95 -19.05 11.05
N ASN A 209 13.79 -18.41 10.92
CA ASN A 209 12.50 -19.08 11.13
C ASN A 209 11.82 -19.57 9.85
N LYS A 210 12.37 -19.30 8.67
CA LYS A 210 11.84 -19.75 7.36
C LYS A 210 10.37 -19.35 7.11
N THR A 211 9.85 -18.33 7.80
CA THR A 211 8.47 -17.91 7.69
C THR A 211 8.25 -16.93 6.54
N ASN A 212 9.32 -16.25 6.12
CA ASN A 212 9.26 -15.29 5.03
C ASN A 212 9.58 -16.01 3.72
N GLY A 213 8.54 -16.39 3.00
CA GLY A 213 8.63 -16.85 1.61
C GLY A 213 8.74 -15.67 0.64
N ASP A 214 8.54 -15.97 -0.65
CA ASP A 214 8.38 -14.94 -1.67
C ASP A 214 7.15 -14.06 -1.37
N PHE A 215 7.17 -12.85 -1.89
CA PHE A 215 6.10 -11.86 -1.73
C PHE A 215 5.85 -11.44 -0.27
N HIS A 216 6.92 -11.32 0.49
CA HIS A 216 6.85 -10.80 1.85
C HIS A 216 6.59 -9.30 1.89
N SER A 217 5.82 -8.85 2.87
CA SER A 217 5.57 -7.42 3.08
C SER A 217 5.51 -7.07 4.57
N VAL A 218 5.90 -5.85 4.87
CA VAL A 218 5.80 -5.28 6.22
C VAL A 218 5.10 -3.93 6.14
N LEU A 219 4.12 -3.73 7.02
CA LEU A 219 3.43 -2.46 7.19
C LEU A 219 3.93 -1.79 8.47
N TYR A 220 4.30 -0.53 8.37
CA TYR A 220 4.75 0.28 9.49
C TYR A 220 3.74 1.39 9.78
N THR A 221 3.37 1.55 11.03
CA THR A 221 2.67 2.74 11.51
C THR A 221 3.64 3.59 12.32
N ILE A 222 3.61 4.90 12.09
CA ILE A 222 4.55 5.87 12.66
C ILE A 222 3.72 6.99 13.30
N GLU A 223 3.92 7.22 14.58
CA GLU A 223 3.19 8.21 15.36
C GLU A 223 4.17 9.12 16.11
N ALA A 224 3.97 10.44 16.04
CA ALA A 224 4.74 11.38 16.83
C ALA A 224 4.44 11.17 18.32
N GLU A 225 5.48 11.13 19.13
CA GLU A 225 5.34 11.16 20.59
C GLU A 225 5.21 12.62 21.05
N GLY A 226 4.23 12.89 21.90
CA GLY A 226 3.96 14.22 22.43
C GLY A 226 4.98 14.68 23.46
#